data_59641b2f5297674e6e2adea38a124046
#
_entry.id   59641b2f5297674e6e2adea38a124046
#
_cell.length_a   1.000
_cell.length_b   1.000
_cell.length_c   1.000
_cell.angle_alpha   90.00
_cell.angle_beta   90.00
_cell.angle_gamma   90.00
#
_symmetry.space_group_name_H-M   'P 1'
#
loop_
_entity.id
_entity.type
_entity.pdbx_description
1 polymer ?
#
loop_
_entity_poly.entity_id
_entity_poly.type
_entity_poly.pdbx_seq_one_letter_code
_entity_poly.pdbx_strand_id
1 'polypeptide(L)'
;MKVFYGGAIQGNWDRSVRRHVHQSLIDEIKGAGYSMVREHAKGSDFDETAGLLGEAFGELPPKGPARTIFVRDKMIEFIESDISAAVFEVSVPSLGTGIEIAHAYLRPRLGLAEIPLLMLYEKGFWPNKLSSMVSGLSREQYPNFHFREYASLDEATGILKEFLAELS
;
A
#
# COMPACT_ATOMS: atom_id res chain seq x y z
N MET A 1 5.37 -13.79 -8.74
CA MET A 1 4.27 -13.48 -7.79
C MET A 1 4.03 -11.98 -7.80
N LYS A 2 2.78 -11.53 -7.57
CA LYS A 2 2.39 -10.11 -7.59
C LYS A 2 2.18 -9.58 -6.19
N VAL A 3 2.76 -8.41 -5.89
CA VAL A 3 2.58 -7.72 -4.61
C VAL A 3 1.81 -6.42 -4.83
N PHE A 4 0.80 -6.20 -4.00
CA PHE A 4 0.13 -4.91 -3.92
C PHE A 4 0.87 -4.02 -2.94
N TYR A 5 1.14 -2.76 -3.31
CA TYR A 5 1.70 -1.76 -2.41
C TYR A 5 0.76 -0.57 -2.29
N GLY A 6 0.43 -0.18 -1.07
CA GLY A 6 -0.40 0.97 -0.75
C GLY A 6 0.27 1.91 0.23
N GLY A 7 -0.07 3.19 0.13
CA GLY A 7 0.41 4.23 1.04
C GLY A 7 -0.29 5.56 0.77
N ALA A 8 -0.13 6.51 1.68
CA ALA A 8 -0.77 7.81 1.57
C ALA A 8 -0.20 8.63 0.41
N ILE A 9 -1.03 8.90 -0.59
CA ILE A 9 -0.72 9.79 -1.71
C ILE A 9 -1.27 11.20 -1.44
N GLN A 10 -2.50 11.27 -0.90
CA GLN A 10 -3.20 12.49 -0.52
C GLN A 10 -3.29 12.58 1.00
N GLY A 11 -3.29 13.79 1.53
CA GLY A 11 -3.31 14.04 2.97
C GLY A 11 -1.91 14.29 3.55
N ASN A 12 -0.88 14.13 2.77
CA ASN A 12 0.45 14.59 3.11
C ASN A 12 0.64 16.00 2.55
N TRP A 13 0.87 16.96 3.42
CA TRP A 13 1.16 18.35 3.06
C TRP A 13 2.49 18.50 2.35
N ASP A 14 3.41 17.55 2.56
CA ASP A 14 4.68 17.48 1.84
C ASP A 14 4.92 16.05 1.34
N ARG A 15 4.48 15.79 0.11
CA ARG A 15 4.70 14.50 -0.56
C ARG A 15 6.17 14.16 -0.75
N SER A 16 7.03 15.18 -0.85
CA SER A 16 8.45 14.98 -1.06
C SER A 16 9.09 14.24 0.10
N VAL A 17 8.61 14.46 1.33
CA VAL A 17 9.12 13.81 2.55
C VAL A 17 8.91 12.31 2.55
N ARG A 18 7.80 11.82 1.98
CA ARG A 18 7.48 10.37 1.98
C ARG A 18 7.84 9.66 0.67
N ARG A 19 8.08 10.41 -0.40
CA ARG A 19 8.41 9.86 -1.71
C ARG A 19 9.59 8.88 -1.65
N HIS A 20 10.66 9.24 -0.97
CA HIS A 20 11.85 8.39 -0.87
C HIS A 20 11.56 7.08 -0.12
N VAL A 21 10.68 7.10 0.89
CA VAL A 21 10.26 5.89 1.60
C VAL A 21 9.47 4.98 0.66
N HIS A 22 8.45 5.52 -0.01
CA HIS A 22 7.67 4.74 -0.97
C HIS A 22 8.53 4.20 -2.11
N GLN A 23 9.43 5.02 -2.67
CA GLN A 23 10.33 4.60 -3.74
C GLN A 23 11.23 3.44 -3.29
N SER A 24 11.85 3.57 -2.11
CA SER A 24 12.76 2.54 -1.58
C SER A 24 12.04 1.21 -1.31
N LEU A 25 10.83 1.26 -0.74
CA LEU A 25 10.04 0.05 -0.49
C LEU A 25 9.58 -0.62 -1.80
N ILE A 26 9.17 0.18 -2.80
CA ILE A 26 8.81 -0.32 -4.13
C ILE A 26 10.01 -0.96 -4.82
N ASP A 27 11.17 -0.29 -4.79
CA ASP A 27 12.39 -0.81 -5.39
C ASP A 27 12.85 -2.11 -4.73
N GLU A 28 12.67 -2.24 -3.41
CA GLU A 28 12.96 -3.48 -2.67
C GLU A 28 12.05 -4.64 -3.11
N ILE A 29 10.74 -4.40 -3.25
CA ILE A 29 9.79 -5.42 -3.75
C ILE A 29 10.21 -5.90 -5.15
N LYS A 30 10.57 -4.97 -6.03
CA LYS A 30 11.01 -5.28 -7.40
C LYS A 30 12.37 -5.99 -7.40
N GLY A 31 13.30 -5.53 -6.57
CA GLY A 31 14.63 -6.13 -6.40
C GLY A 31 14.57 -7.58 -5.91
N ALA A 32 13.58 -7.92 -5.10
CA ALA A 32 13.30 -9.28 -4.66
C ALA A 32 12.62 -10.17 -5.73
N GLY A 33 12.40 -9.65 -6.95
CA GLY A 33 11.84 -10.39 -8.08
C GLY A 33 10.31 -10.45 -8.11
N TYR A 34 9.63 -9.66 -7.28
CA TYR A 34 8.16 -9.57 -7.33
C TYR A 34 7.69 -8.52 -8.33
N SER A 35 6.62 -8.83 -9.06
CA SER A 35 5.94 -7.83 -9.88
C SER A 35 5.02 -6.98 -9.02
N MET A 36 5.02 -5.68 -9.28
CA MET A 36 4.11 -4.74 -8.66
C MET A 36 2.84 -4.61 -9.49
N VAL A 37 1.70 -4.52 -8.82
CA VAL A 37 0.44 -4.22 -9.51
C VAL A 37 0.41 -2.77 -9.98
N ARG A 38 1.08 -1.86 -9.21
CA ARG A 38 1.14 -0.43 -9.50
C ARG A 38 2.22 0.27 -8.68
N GLU A 39 2.70 1.39 -9.17
CA GLU A 39 3.77 2.17 -8.56
C GLU A 39 3.39 3.64 -8.29
N HIS A 40 2.11 4.00 -8.38
CA HIS A 40 1.66 5.39 -8.31
C HIS A 40 1.93 6.08 -6.97
N ALA A 41 2.17 5.31 -5.89
CA ALA A 41 2.54 5.86 -4.58
C ALA A 41 3.90 6.57 -4.58
N LYS A 42 4.75 6.33 -5.60
CA LYS A 42 6.03 7.03 -5.75
C LYS A 42 5.93 8.41 -6.42
N GLY A 43 4.74 8.78 -6.93
CA GLY A 43 4.54 10.07 -7.58
C GLY A 43 4.75 11.26 -6.63
N SER A 44 5.53 12.27 -7.06
CA SER A 44 5.85 13.46 -6.27
C SER A 44 4.73 14.50 -6.26
N ASP A 45 3.89 14.48 -7.28
CA ASP A 45 2.77 15.41 -7.46
C ASP A 45 1.57 14.71 -8.13
N PHE A 46 0.52 15.50 -8.40
CA PHE A 46 -0.71 14.98 -9.01
C PHE A 46 -0.52 14.56 -10.47
N ASP A 47 0.32 15.24 -11.22
CA ASP A 47 0.48 14.97 -12.65
C ASP A 47 1.36 13.73 -12.84
N GLU A 48 2.45 13.58 -12.07
CA GLU A 48 3.26 12.36 -12.05
C GLU A 48 2.42 11.15 -11.58
N THR A 49 1.64 11.31 -10.50
CA THR A 49 0.73 10.27 -10.01
C THR A 49 -0.31 9.87 -11.07
N ALA A 50 -0.86 10.86 -11.80
CA ALA A 50 -1.81 10.58 -12.88
C ALA A 50 -1.14 9.87 -14.06
N GLY A 51 0.11 10.20 -14.38
CA GLY A 51 0.92 9.50 -15.38
C GLY A 51 1.10 8.02 -15.02
N LEU A 52 1.56 7.75 -13.80
CA LEU A 52 1.74 6.39 -13.28
C LEU A 52 0.43 5.58 -13.23
N LEU A 53 -0.70 6.24 -12.92
CA LEU A 53 -2.01 5.60 -12.99
C LEU A 53 -2.40 5.30 -14.45
N GLY A 54 -2.08 6.19 -15.39
CA GLY A 54 -2.29 5.96 -16.82
C GLY A 54 -1.47 4.79 -17.35
N GLU A 55 -0.21 4.66 -16.92
CA GLU A 55 0.63 3.50 -17.25
C GLU A 55 0.04 2.19 -16.72
N ALA A 56 -0.51 2.22 -15.49
CA ALA A 56 -1.07 1.04 -14.85
C ALA A 56 -2.46 0.65 -15.37
N PHE A 57 -3.31 1.62 -15.71
CA PHE A 57 -4.73 1.42 -16.04
C PHE A 57 -5.05 1.58 -17.53
N GLY A 58 -4.10 2.07 -18.32
CA GLY A 58 -4.35 2.53 -19.66
C GLY A 58 -4.92 3.95 -19.70
N GLU A 59 -5.65 4.29 -20.77
CA GLU A 59 -6.19 5.63 -20.95
C GLU A 59 -7.17 6.01 -19.82
N LEU A 60 -6.82 7.08 -19.09
CA LEU A 60 -7.68 7.60 -18.05
C LEU A 60 -8.83 8.44 -18.63
N PRO A 61 -10.05 8.34 -18.11
CA PRO A 61 -11.13 9.27 -18.44
C PRO A 61 -10.70 10.73 -18.23
N PRO A 62 -11.34 11.71 -18.90
CA PRO A 62 -11.11 13.12 -18.66
C PRO A 62 -11.23 13.50 -17.17
N LYS A 63 -10.48 14.53 -16.73
CA LYS A 63 -10.57 15.01 -15.33
C LYS A 63 -12.02 15.34 -14.97
N GLY A 64 -12.48 14.78 -13.82
CA GLY A 64 -13.84 14.97 -13.33
C GLY A 64 -14.36 13.72 -12.61
N PRO A 65 -15.66 13.68 -12.27
CA PRO A 65 -16.27 12.58 -11.52
C PRO A 65 -16.06 11.20 -12.14
N ALA A 66 -16.12 11.09 -13.47
CA ALA A 66 -15.90 9.82 -14.17
C ALA A 66 -14.48 9.25 -13.92
N ARG A 67 -13.45 10.12 -13.94
CA ARG A 67 -12.09 9.69 -13.59
C ARG A 67 -11.98 9.23 -12.14
N THR A 68 -12.61 9.94 -11.21
CA THR A 68 -12.60 9.58 -9.79
C THR A 68 -13.22 8.21 -9.57
N ILE A 69 -14.35 7.93 -10.19
CA ILE A 69 -15.02 6.63 -10.12
C ILE A 69 -14.09 5.56 -10.75
N PHE A 70 -13.60 5.78 -11.95
CA PHE A 70 -12.73 4.85 -12.66
C PHE A 70 -11.49 4.48 -11.84
N VAL A 71 -10.78 5.48 -11.30
CA VAL A 71 -9.58 5.25 -10.48
C VAL A 71 -9.93 4.44 -9.24
N ARG A 72 -10.99 4.82 -8.53
CA ARG A 72 -11.46 4.09 -7.34
C ARG A 72 -11.75 2.62 -7.67
N ASP A 73 -12.50 2.36 -8.74
CA ASP A 73 -12.91 1.00 -9.11
C ASP A 73 -11.70 0.15 -9.52
N LYS A 74 -10.76 0.73 -10.27
CA LYS A 74 -9.49 0.07 -10.60
C LYS A 74 -8.61 -0.24 -9.38
N MET A 75 -8.61 0.64 -8.37
CA MET A 75 -7.90 0.41 -7.12
C MET A 75 -8.45 -0.80 -6.36
N ILE A 76 -9.78 -0.90 -6.28
CA ILE A 76 -10.44 -2.04 -5.64
C ILE A 76 -10.22 -3.32 -6.47
N GLU A 77 -10.41 -3.26 -7.80
CA GLU A 77 -10.13 -4.40 -8.69
C GLU A 77 -8.72 -4.97 -8.47
N PHE A 78 -7.72 -4.11 -8.27
CA PHE A 78 -6.37 -4.59 -8.06
C PHE A 78 -6.14 -5.25 -6.71
N ILE A 79 -6.67 -4.68 -5.61
CA ILE A 79 -6.51 -5.31 -4.30
C ILE A 79 -7.30 -6.62 -4.20
N GLU A 80 -8.34 -6.78 -5.03
CA GLU A 80 -9.15 -7.99 -5.12
C GLU A 80 -8.66 -8.98 -6.18
N SER A 81 -7.69 -8.59 -7.03
CA SER A 81 -7.13 -9.46 -8.06
C SER A 81 -6.27 -10.60 -7.48
N ASP A 82 -5.71 -11.43 -8.35
CA ASP A 82 -4.77 -12.49 -8.00
C ASP A 82 -3.40 -11.90 -7.61
N ILE A 83 -3.30 -11.49 -6.34
CA ILE A 83 -2.08 -11.00 -5.71
C ILE A 83 -1.62 -11.99 -4.63
N SER A 84 -0.31 -12.07 -4.44
CA SER A 84 0.32 -13.01 -3.49
C SER A 84 0.47 -12.42 -2.08
N ALA A 85 0.55 -11.09 -1.98
CA ALA A 85 0.68 -10.36 -0.71
C ALA A 85 0.31 -8.89 -0.88
N ALA A 86 0.10 -8.19 0.22
CA ALA A 86 -0.04 -6.73 0.22
C ALA A 86 0.84 -6.08 1.29
N VAL A 87 1.44 -4.95 0.94
CA VAL A 87 2.29 -4.13 1.81
C VAL A 87 1.72 -2.73 1.88
N PHE A 88 1.56 -2.20 3.08
CA PHE A 88 1.03 -0.87 3.33
C PHE A 88 1.99 -0.05 4.20
N GLU A 89 2.33 1.15 3.75
CA GLU A 89 2.99 2.15 4.59
C GLU A 89 1.91 3.06 5.18
N VAL A 90 1.74 3.00 6.51
CA VAL A 90 0.58 3.60 7.21
C VAL A 90 0.94 4.73 8.15
N SER A 91 2.15 5.28 8.09
CA SER A 91 2.59 6.37 8.97
C SER A 91 1.77 7.65 8.75
N VAL A 92 1.38 7.92 7.51
CA VAL A 92 0.50 9.04 7.17
C VAL A 92 -0.94 8.56 7.06
N PRO A 93 -1.88 9.14 7.84
CA PRO A 93 -3.29 8.80 7.76
C PRO A 93 -3.86 9.04 6.35
N SER A 94 -4.52 8.05 5.79
CA SER A 94 -5.18 8.12 4.48
C SER A 94 -6.46 7.30 4.49
N LEU A 95 -7.60 7.94 4.15
CA LEU A 95 -8.87 7.23 4.01
C LEU A 95 -8.81 6.18 2.89
N GLY A 96 -8.17 6.51 1.77
CA GLY A 96 -8.01 5.59 0.65
C GLY A 96 -7.22 4.35 1.05
N THR A 97 -6.07 4.53 1.69
CA THR A 97 -5.26 3.42 2.20
C THR A 97 -6.03 2.58 3.22
N GLY A 98 -6.84 3.21 4.09
CA GLY A 98 -7.69 2.47 5.03
C GLY A 98 -8.74 1.58 4.34
N ILE A 99 -9.33 2.04 3.23
CA ILE A 99 -10.25 1.24 2.41
C ILE A 99 -9.51 0.07 1.75
N GLU A 100 -8.32 0.31 1.19
CA GLU A 100 -7.49 -0.75 0.58
C GLU A 100 -7.09 -1.81 1.61
N ILE A 101 -6.68 -1.42 2.81
CA ILE A 101 -6.39 -2.33 3.91
C ILE A 101 -7.61 -3.18 4.23
N ALA A 102 -8.81 -2.56 4.34
CA ALA A 102 -10.04 -3.29 4.62
C ALA A 102 -10.34 -4.34 3.54
N HIS A 103 -10.22 -4.00 2.27
CA HIS A 103 -10.39 -4.98 1.18
C HIS A 103 -9.35 -6.10 1.26
N ALA A 104 -8.11 -5.80 1.64
CA ALA A 104 -7.06 -6.80 1.75
C ALA A 104 -7.33 -7.85 2.85
N TYR A 105 -7.65 -7.43 4.07
CA TYR A 105 -7.88 -8.40 5.16
C TYR A 105 -9.28 -9.04 5.14
N LEU A 106 -10.23 -8.44 4.44
CA LEU A 106 -11.58 -8.98 4.27
C LEU A 106 -11.72 -9.88 3.03
N ARG A 107 -10.66 -10.12 2.27
CA ARG A 107 -10.68 -10.98 1.07
C ARG A 107 -11.45 -12.30 1.27
N PRO A 108 -11.28 -13.07 2.38
CA PRO A 108 -12.06 -14.29 2.60
C PRO A 108 -13.58 -14.06 2.68
N ARG A 109 -14.02 -12.91 3.21
CA ARG A 109 -15.45 -12.54 3.23
C ARG A 109 -16.00 -12.17 1.85
N LEU A 110 -15.12 -11.83 0.93
CA LEU A 110 -15.44 -11.57 -0.47
C LEU A 110 -15.33 -12.82 -1.35
N GLY A 111 -15.03 -13.98 -0.76
CA GLY A 111 -14.82 -15.24 -1.49
C GLY A 111 -13.47 -15.33 -2.19
N LEU A 112 -12.51 -14.48 -1.83
CA LEU A 112 -11.16 -14.43 -2.38
C LEU A 112 -10.18 -15.18 -1.45
N ALA A 113 -9.05 -15.63 -2.02
CA ALA A 113 -7.99 -16.24 -1.23
C ALA A 113 -7.42 -15.25 -0.20
N GLU A 114 -7.14 -15.73 0.99
CA GLU A 114 -6.38 -14.99 2.01
C GLU A 114 -4.95 -14.77 1.53
N ILE A 115 -4.39 -13.63 1.88
CA ILE A 115 -3.01 -13.25 1.53
C ILE A 115 -2.28 -12.70 2.74
N PRO A 116 -0.95 -12.84 2.83
CA PRO A 116 -0.13 -12.15 3.83
C PRO A 116 -0.20 -10.62 3.67
N LEU A 117 -0.32 -9.91 4.79
CA LEU A 117 -0.40 -8.46 4.87
C LEU A 117 0.70 -7.91 5.76
N LEU A 118 1.51 -6.99 5.23
CA LEU A 118 2.49 -6.24 6.01
C LEU A 118 2.06 -4.77 6.13
N MET A 119 1.98 -4.27 7.35
CA MET A 119 1.82 -2.84 7.64
C MET A 119 3.08 -2.29 8.29
N LEU A 120 3.61 -1.23 7.71
CA LEU A 120 4.80 -0.52 8.16
C LEU A 120 4.40 0.83 8.74
N TYR A 121 4.86 1.12 9.96
CA TYR A 121 4.58 2.37 10.65
C TYR A 121 5.88 2.97 11.21
N GLU A 122 6.18 4.21 10.87
CA GLU A 122 7.36 4.92 11.37
C GLU A 122 7.12 5.46 12.76
N LYS A 123 7.97 5.05 13.71
CA LYS A 123 7.91 5.50 15.10
C LYS A 123 8.07 7.01 15.20
N GLY A 124 7.15 7.65 15.89
CA GLY A 124 7.22 9.08 16.16
C GLY A 124 6.98 9.99 14.95
N PHE A 125 6.67 9.45 13.78
CA PHE A 125 6.38 10.25 12.58
C PHE A 125 5.14 11.15 12.76
N TRP A 126 4.12 10.63 13.44
CA TRP A 126 2.87 11.34 13.65
C TRP A 126 2.64 11.62 15.13
N PRO A 127 2.27 12.85 15.55
CA PRO A 127 2.06 13.20 16.96
C PRO A 127 0.87 12.47 17.58
N ASN A 128 -0.05 11.98 16.76
CA ASN A 128 -1.21 11.22 17.22
C ASN A 128 -0.96 9.72 17.04
N LYS A 129 -1.62 8.93 17.88
CA LYS A 129 -1.59 7.48 17.75
C LYS A 129 -2.19 7.05 16.41
N LEU A 130 -1.63 5.98 15.85
CA LEU A 130 -2.25 5.29 14.72
C LEU A 130 -3.71 4.97 15.01
N SER A 131 -4.57 5.09 14.01
CA SER A 131 -6.00 4.77 14.13
C SER A 131 -6.21 3.38 14.73
N SER A 132 -7.10 3.27 15.72
CA SER A 132 -7.46 1.97 16.29
C SER A 132 -8.08 1.01 15.28
N MET A 133 -8.63 1.51 14.17
CA MET A 133 -9.09 0.68 13.05
C MET A 133 -7.97 -0.06 12.33
N VAL A 134 -6.73 0.41 12.44
CA VAL A 134 -5.53 -0.23 11.89
C VAL A 134 -4.75 -0.95 12.98
N SER A 135 -4.41 -0.24 14.08
CA SER A 135 -3.63 -0.81 15.18
C SER A 135 -4.38 -1.90 15.97
N GLY A 136 -5.70 -1.95 15.85
CA GLY A 136 -6.55 -2.97 16.47
C GLY A 136 -6.67 -4.27 15.65
N LEU A 137 -6.15 -4.31 14.43
CA LEU A 137 -6.02 -5.57 13.68
C LEU A 137 -4.98 -6.45 14.36
N SER A 138 -5.36 -7.67 14.71
CA SER A 138 -4.48 -8.57 15.43
C SER A 138 -4.25 -9.87 14.66
N ARG A 139 -3.10 -10.52 14.88
CA ARG A 139 -2.79 -11.84 14.32
C ARG A 139 -3.71 -12.95 14.85
N GLU A 140 -4.34 -12.74 15.99
CA GLU A 140 -5.33 -13.69 16.52
C GLU A 140 -6.58 -13.79 15.61
N GLN A 141 -7.03 -12.64 15.10
CA GLN A 141 -8.17 -12.58 14.18
C GLN A 141 -7.76 -12.79 12.71
N TYR A 142 -6.57 -12.36 12.37
CA TYR A 142 -6.02 -12.37 11.01
C TYR A 142 -4.57 -12.92 11.06
N PRO A 143 -4.37 -14.24 11.02
CA PRO A 143 -3.06 -14.87 11.20
C PRO A 143 -1.98 -14.39 10.24
N ASN A 144 -2.39 -14.00 9.03
CA ASN A 144 -1.50 -13.51 7.98
C ASN A 144 -1.22 -12.01 8.07
N PHE A 145 -1.66 -11.35 9.14
CA PHE A 145 -1.46 -9.92 9.34
C PHE A 145 -0.18 -9.65 10.14
N HIS A 146 0.73 -8.83 9.58
CA HIS A 146 1.98 -8.41 10.19
C HIS A 146 1.96 -6.89 10.36
N PHE A 147 1.95 -6.41 11.60
CA PHE A 147 2.17 -5.00 11.91
C PHE A 147 3.60 -4.83 12.44
N ARG A 148 4.37 -3.93 11.84
CA ARG A 148 5.76 -3.66 12.18
C ARG A 148 6.02 -2.17 12.27
N GLU A 149 6.63 -1.75 13.38
CA GLU A 149 7.14 -0.40 13.55
C GLU A 149 8.59 -0.35 13.11
N TYR A 150 9.01 0.78 12.50
CA TYR A 150 10.38 1.02 12.12
C TYR A 150 10.85 2.43 12.56
N ALA A 151 12.13 2.59 12.84
CA ALA A 151 12.73 3.86 13.25
C ALA A 151 13.61 4.47 12.14
N SER A 152 13.93 3.70 11.09
CA SER A 152 14.72 4.15 9.95
C SER A 152 14.29 3.45 8.67
N LEU A 153 14.66 4.03 7.52
CA LEU A 153 14.38 3.43 6.22
C LEU A 153 15.08 2.08 6.06
N ASP A 154 16.31 1.92 6.58
CA ASP A 154 17.03 0.66 6.54
C ASP A 154 16.30 -0.43 7.34
N GLU A 155 15.74 -0.07 8.49
CA GLU A 155 14.91 -1.00 9.28
C GLU A 155 13.63 -1.38 8.51
N ALA A 156 12.96 -0.40 7.88
CA ALA A 156 11.75 -0.68 7.09
C ALA A 156 12.03 -1.62 5.92
N THR A 157 13.12 -1.40 5.19
CA THR A 157 13.55 -2.29 4.09
C THR A 157 13.99 -3.65 4.59
N GLY A 158 14.64 -3.74 5.75
CA GLY A 158 14.97 -5.01 6.40
C GLY A 158 13.73 -5.84 6.74
N ILE A 159 12.74 -5.21 7.39
CA ILE A 159 11.45 -5.85 7.72
C ILE A 159 10.74 -6.33 6.45
N LEU A 160 10.76 -5.51 5.39
CA LEU A 160 10.15 -5.88 4.12
C LEU A 160 10.84 -7.08 3.47
N LYS A 161 12.18 -7.15 3.50
CA LYS A 161 12.95 -8.30 3.01
C LYS A 161 12.59 -9.59 3.73
N GLU A 162 12.52 -9.55 5.06
CA GLU A 162 12.11 -10.70 5.87
C GLU A 162 10.71 -11.17 5.47
N PHE A 163 9.76 -10.25 5.37
CA PHE A 163 8.39 -10.56 4.95
C PHE A 163 8.33 -11.18 3.55
N LEU A 164 9.05 -10.61 2.57
CA LEU A 164 9.07 -11.14 1.20
C LEU A 164 9.72 -12.52 1.12
N ALA A 165 10.73 -12.80 1.94
CA ALA A 165 11.37 -14.11 2.00
C ALA A 165 10.43 -15.21 2.55
N GLU A 166 9.47 -14.85 3.41
CA GLU A 166 8.46 -15.79 3.91
C GLU A 166 7.41 -16.17 2.85
N LEU A 167 7.33 -15.40 1.74
CA LEU A 167 6.38 -15.68 0.64
C LEU A 167 6.89 -16.70 -0.39
N SER A 168 8.19 -17.05 -0.33
CA SER A 168 8.91 -17.84 -1.36
C SER A 168 8.82 -19.37 -1.13
#